data_4afbb56417f0026b84393a0cbec85fbb
#
_entry.id   4afbb56417f0026b84393a0cbec85fbb
#
_cell.length_a   1.000
_cell.length_b   1.000
_cell.length_c   1.000
_cell.angle_alpha   90.00
_cell.angle_beta   90.00
_cell.angle_gamma   90.00
#
_symmetry.space_group_name_H-M   'P 1'
#
loop_
_entity.id
_entity.type
_entity.pdbx_description
1 polymer ?
#
loop_
_entity_poly.entity_id
_entity_poly.type
_entity_poly.pdbx_seq_one_letter_code
_entity_poly.pdbx_strand_id
1 'polypeptide(L)'
;MNKEEINNNNNQLNTNIIHIGIENNNNLNEENNNINISTNRKNIFYENKETPIYFCSNSEKRIFLKCYGPESCAFYCTLLLFIIPIGSLNIFAFPKIKKKIWKIINFIIGDLIMLITLFSYFNVVTSSPGYEDLNKKITKNEYEEINPVIKIKNSTFKLKYCETCQIIRHLRSFHCKYCNKCILRQDHHCAYVNNCIGKYNHLKFLIFLICVDFYCLYCIIFCIVLPFKEKKKNLGLGRIIYLIVFALFAISMFLTMVPFTFSHIYLISVNKTTREDIKNELYDNVLNNGCCENWKEVC
;
A
#
# COMPACT_ATOMS: atom_id res chain seq x y z
N MET A 1 41.56 -26.60 -28.96
CA MET A 1 42.33 -25.76 -28.02
C MET A 1 41.48 -24.59 -27.65
N ASN A 2 40.97 -24.73 -26.44
CA ASN A 2 40.58 -23.79 -25.35
C ASN A 2 39.56 -22.70 -25.73
N LYS A 3 38.38 -22.90 -25.38
CA LYS A 3 37.50 -22.71 -24.22
C LYS A 3 38.20 -21.97 -23.09
N GLU A 4 37.61 -20.81 -22.73
CA GLU A 4 37.77 -19.95 -21.54
C GLU A 4 38.12 -18.52 -21.90
N GLU A 5 37.04 -17.72 -22.05
CA GLU A 5 36.96 -16.30 -21.72
C GLU A 5 35.57 -15.74 -22.08
N ILE A 6 34.57 -16.33 -21.44
CA ILE A 6 33.26 -15.68 -21.28
C ILE A 6 32.98 -15.76 -19.79
N ASN A 7 33.13 -14.66 -19.10
CA ASN A 7 32.33 -14.23 -17.96
C ASN A 7 33.12 -13.27 -17.09
N ASN A 8 32.73 -12.04 -17.06
CA ASN A 8 32.67 -11.27 -15.82
C ASN A 8 32.25 -9.83 -16.15
N ASN A 9 30.97 -9.67 -16.44
CA ASN A 9 30.29 -8.41 -16.19
C ASN A 9 29.06 -8.71 -15.31
N ASN A 10 29.34 -9.07 -14.08
CA ASN A 10 28.33 -9.16 -13.06
C ASN A 10 28.15 -7.78 -12.42
N ASN A 11 26.99 -7.24 -12.66
CA ASN A 11 26.38 -6.14 -11.95
C ASN A 11 26.65 -6.21 -10.46
N GLN A 12 27.46 -5.28 -9.96
CA GLN A 12 27.48 -4.95 -8.54
C GLN A 12 26.17 -4.22 -8.21
N LEU A 13 25.14 -5.00 -7.91
CA LEU A 13 24.02 -4.52 -7.12
C LEU A 13 24.56 -4.27 -5.70
N ASN A 14 24.63 -3.01 -5.34
CA ASN A 14 24.91 -2.58 -3.97
C ASN A 14 23.79 -3.09 -3.04
N THR A 15 23.95 -4.31 -2.56
CA THR A 15 23.16 -4.83 -1.46
C THR A 15 23.64 -4.14 -0.18
N ASN A 16 22.86 -3.19 0.32
CA ASN A 16 23.02 -2.65 1.67
C ASN A 16 22.78 -3.79 2.67
N ILE A 17 23.83 -4.51 3.03
CA ILE A 17 23.82 -5.53 4.07
C ILE A 17 23.55 -4.81 5.39
N ILE A 18 22.38 -5.01 5.96
CA ILE A 18 22.05 -4.54 7.29
C ILE A 18 22.66 -5.53 8.29
N HIS A 19 23.81 -5.19 8.85
CA HIS A 19 24.40 -5.94 9.94
C HIS A 19 23.68 -5.65 11.25
N ILE A 20 23.06 -6.66 11.84
CA ILE A 20 22.60 -6.61 13.22
C ILE A 20 23.77 -6.97 14.11
N GLY A 21 24.40 -5.95 14.69
CA GLY A 21 25.47 -6.15 15.65
C GLY A 21 24.92 -6.14 17.07
N ILE A 22 25.29 -7.15 17.86
CA ILE A 22 25.17 -7.11 19.32
C ILE A 22 26.53 -6.63 19.82
N GLU A 23 26.64 -5.39 20.28
CA GLU A 23 27.85 -4.93 20.96
C GLU A 23 27.98 -5.63 22.31
N ASN A 24 28.99 -6.50 22.42
CA ASN A 24 29.48 -6.94 23.72
C ASN A 24 30.34 -5.83 24.31
N ASN A 25 29.84 -5.07 25.25
CA ASN A 25 30.67 -4.27 26.13
C ASN A 25 31.40 -5.20 27.12
N ASN A 26 32.54 -5.77 26.69
CA ASN A 26 33.50 -6.37 27.60
C ASN A 26 34.65 -5.38 27.79
N ASN A 27 34.48 -4.45 28.70
CA ASN A 27 35.56 -3.79 29.38
C ASN A 27 35.09 -3.51 30.83
N LEU A 28 35.24 -4.52 31.67
CA LEU A 28 35.36 -4.31 33.13
C LEU A 28 36.39 -5.31 33.64
N ASN A 29 37.34 -4.79 34.31
CA ASN A 29 38.53 -5.35 34.88
C ASN A 29 38.30 -6.65 35.67
N GLU A 30 39.30 -7.55 35.53
CA GLU A 30 39.53 -8.68 36.42
C GLU A 30 39.65 -8.20 37.87
N GLU A 31 38.80 -8.74 38.72
CA GLU A 31 39.19 -9.25 40.04
C GLU A 31 38.02 -10.00 40.70
N ASN A 32 38.32 -11.31 40.89
CA ASN A 32 37.81 -12.22 41.90
C ASN A 32 36.32 -12.60 42.00
N ASN A 33 36.14 -13.86 41.72
CA ASN A 33 35.40 -14.91 42.45
C ASN A 33 34.38 -15.72 41.61
N ASN A 34 34.75 -16.98 41.48
CA ASN A 34 33.99 -18.16 41.09
C ASN A 34 32.46 -18.05 41.23
N ILE A 35 31.78 -17.92 40.11
CA ILE A 35 30.49 -18.53 39.84
C ILE A 35 30.44 -18.89 38.37
N ASN A 36 30.48 -20.22 38.09
CA ASN A 36 30.26 -20.76 36.76
C ASN A 36 28.79 -20.58 36.37
N ILE A 37 28.49 -19.55 35.61
CA ILE A 37 27.24 -19.47 34.84
C ILE A 37 27.63 -19.49 33.37
N SER A 38 27.53 -20.67 32.76
CA SER A 38 27.64 -20.82 31.32
C SER A 38 26.39 -20.24 30.66
N THR A 39 26.38 -18.96 30.39
CA THR A 39 25.39 -18.34 29.55
C THR A 39 25.72 -18.61 28.09
N ASN A 40 25.17 -19.70 27.56
CA ASN A 40 25.09 -19.95 26.14
C ASN A 40 24.21 -18.87 25.49
N ARG A 41 24.81 -17.72 25.15
CA ARG A 41 24.15 -16.67 24.38
C ARG A 41 23.94 -17.19 22.96
N LYS A 42 22.74 -17.65 22.65
CA LYS A 42 22.32 -17.91 21.28
C LYS A 42 22.27 -16.57 20.53
N ASN A 43 23.29 -16.32 19.72
CA ASN A 43 23.28 -15.21 18.77
C ASN A 43 22.18 -15.49 17.73
N ILE A 44 21.05 -14.82 17.83
CA ILE A 44 20.01 -14.89 16.81
C ILE A 44 20.37 -13.83 15.77
N PHE A 45 21.06 -14.26 14.71
CA PHE A 45 21.31 -13.42 13.55
C PHE A 45 20.02 -13.30 12.72
N TYR A 46 19.47 -12.11 12.62
CA TYR A 46 18.46 -11.80 11.62
C TYR A 46 19.17 -11.42 10.33
N GLU A 47 19.48 -12.42 9.53
CA GLU A 47 19.97 -12.21 8.18
C GLU A 47 18.82 -11.64 7.33
N ASN A 48 19.00 -10.43 6.81
CA ASN A 48 18.12 -9.87 5.80
C ASN A 48 18.42 -10.59 4.47
N LYS A 49 18.04 -11.87 4.37
CA LYS A 49 17.86 -12.48 3.07
C LYS A 49 16.73 -11.71 2.42
N GLU A 50 17.02 -11.02 1.32
CA GLU A 50 16.02 -10.73 0.32
C GLU A 50 15.32 -12.04 0.06
N THR A 51 14.17 -12.23 0.68
CA THR A 51 13.35 -13.39 0.38
C THR A 51 12.96 -13.23 -1.07
N PRO A 52 13.35 -14.19 -1.94
CA PRO A 52 12.87 -14.19 -3.30
C PRO A 52 11.36 -14.06 -3.24
N ILE A 53 10.79 -13.49 -4.28
CA ILE A 53 9.35 -13.33 -4.49
C ILE A 53 8.67 -14.67 -4.16
N TYR A 54 8.41 -14.90 -2.88
CA TYR A 54 7.55 -15.99 -2.49
C TYR A 54 6.14 -15.57 -2.91
N PHE A 55 5.71 -16.09 -4.03
CA PHE A 55 4.31 -16.38 -4.24
C PHE A 55 3.81 -16.97 -2.94
N CYS A 56 2.91 -16.25 -2.29
CA CYS A 56 2.33 -16.57 -1.01
C CYS A 56 1.68 -17.96 -1.09
N SER A 57 2.45 -19.02 -0.81
CA SER A 57 1.98 -20.40 -0.70
C SER A 57 1.53 -20.69 0.74
N ASN A 58 0.84 -19.78 1.36
CA ASN A 58 -0.10 -20.08 2.42
C ASN A 58 -1.26 -19.11 2.29
N SER A 59 -2.09 -19.44 1.32
CA SER A 59 -3.37 -18.83 1.07
C SER A 59 -4.31 -19.15 2.23
N GLU A 60 -4.31 -18.38 3.30
CA GLU A 60 -5.61 -18.00 3.78
C GLU A 60 -6.18 -17.09 2.67
N LYS A 61 -6.75 -17.72 1.65
CA LYS A 61 -7.70 -17.08 0.75
C LYS A 61 -8.65 -16.36 1.68
N ARG A 62 -8.57 -15.02 1.76
CA ARG A 62 -9.66 -14.25 2.33
C ARG A 62 -10.85 -14.58 1.45
N ILE A 63 -11.63 -15.54 1.90
CA ILE A 63 -12.91 -15.86 1.30
C ILE A 63 -13.68 -14.54 1.37
N PHE A 64 -14.11 -14.07 0.22
CA PHE A 64 -14.87 -12.85 -0.06
C PHE A 64 -16.09 -12.62 0.87
N LEU A 65 -16.36 -13.53 1.80
CA LEU A 65 -17.61 -13.67 2.55
C LEU A 65 -17.49 -13.40 4.07
N LYS A 66 -16.35 -12.94 4.60
CA LYS A 66 -16.30 -12.47 6.00
C LYS A 66 -16.44 -10.94 6.09
N CYS A 67 -17.41 -10.40 5.40
CA CYS A 67 -17.78 -8.99 5.48
C CYS A 67 -18.97 -8.79 6.45
N TYR A 68 -18.80 -9.17 7.72
CA TYR A 68 -19.74 -8.78 8.78
C TYR A 68 -19.01 -7.85 9.77
N GLY A 69 -19.04 -6.55 9.48
CA GLY A 69 -18.51 -5.51 10.35
C GLY A 69 -18.81 -4.13 9.77
N PRO A 70 -18.68 -3.04 10.54
CA PRO A 70 -18.93 -1.67 10.06
C PRO A 70 -18.08 -1.29 8.83
N GLU A 71 -16.92 -1.95 8.65
CA GLU A 71 -16.03 -1.73 7.51
C GLU A 71 -16.55 -2.32 6.20
N SER A 72 -17.41 -3.33 6.27
CA SER A 72 -18.07 -3.91 5.09
C SER A 72 -18.94 -2.89 4.37
N CYS A 73 -19.57 -1.98 5.11
CA CYS A 73 -20.37 -0.91 4.51
C CYS A 73 -19.51 0.01 3.63
N ALA A 74 -18.35 0.45 4.11
CA ALA A 74 -17.43 1.29 3.33
C ALA A 74 -16.96 0.59 2.04
N PHE A 75 -16.64 -0.70 2.10
CA PHE A 75 -16.28 -1.51 0.94
C PHE A 75 -17.40 -1.54 -0.12
N TYR A 76 -18.64 -1.87 0.28
CA TYR A 76 -19.77 -1.91 -0.65
C TYR A 76 -20.13 -0.53 -1.19
N CYS A 77 -20.09 0.51 -0.35
CA CYS A 77 -20.29 1.89 -0.79
C CYS A 77 -19.26 2.29 -1.85
N THR A 78 -17.98 1.91 -1.66
CA THR A 78 -16.92 2.18 -2.64
C THR A 78 -17.18 1.47 -3.96
N LEU A 79 -17.61 0.21 -3.94
CA LEU A 79 -17.96 -0.54 -5.14
C LEU A 79 -19.12 0.13 -5.90
N LEU A 80 -20.17 0.57 -5.17
CA LEU A 80 -21.29 1.27 -5.75
C LEU A 80 -20.90 2.63 -6.33
N LEU A 81 -19.92 3.34 -5.74
CA LEU A 81 -19.40 4.60 -6.25
C LEU A 81 -18.71 4.46 -7.63
N PHE A 82 -18.29 3.27 -8.05
CA PHE A 82 -17.75 3.04 -9.39
C PHE A 82 -18.83 2.58 -10.38
N ILE A 83 -19.77 1.76 -9.94
CA ILE A 83 -20.78 1.16 -10.83
C ILE A 83 -21.91 2.15 -11.12
N ILE A 84 -22.44 2.82 -10.10
CA ILE A 84 -23.63 3.70 -10.24
C ILE A 84 -23.37 4.87 -11.19
N PRO A 85 -22.24 5.62 -11.13
CA PRO A 85 -22.04 6.77 -12.00
C PRO A 85 -22.09 6.42 -13.49
N ILE A 86 -21.28 5.46 -13.95
CA ILE A 86 -21.28 5.07 -15.36
C ILE A 86 -22.60 4.42 -15.76
N GLY A 87 -23.16 3.55 -14.89
CA GLY A 87 -24.48 2.96 -15.13
C GLY A 87 -25.58 4.03 -15.29
N SER A 88 -25.56 5.07 -14.45
CA SER A 88 -26.54 6.17 -14.56
C SER A 88 -26.32 7.02 -15.82
N LEU A 89 -25.08 7.30 -16.22
CA LEU A 89 -24.79 7.95 -17.50
C LEU A 89 -25.28 7.12 -18.67
N ASN A 90 -25.09 5.81 -18.65
CA ASN A 90 -25.56 4.90 -19.69
C ASN A 90 -27.09 4.90 -19.83
N ILE A 91 -27.82 4.99 -18.72
CA ILE A 91 -29.30 4.97 -18.70
C ILE A 91 -29.87 6.37 -19.03
N PHE A 92 -29.36 7.42 -18.42
CA PHE A 92 -29.99 8.75 -18.48
C PHE A 92 -29.42 9.67 -19.56
N ALA A 93 -28.12 9.65 -19.82
CA ALA A 93 -27.47 10.58 -20.75
C ALA A 93 -27.32 10.00 -22.16
N PHE A 94 -26.77 8.79 -22.29
CA PHE A 94 -26.43 8.19 -23.58
C PHE A 94 -27.61 7.97 -24.55
N PRO A 95 -28.83 7.60 -24.14
CA PRO A 95 -29.95 7.35 -25.08
C PRO A 95 -30.29 8.57 -25.95
N LYS A 96 -30.00 9.79 -25.49
CA LYS A 96 -30.34 11.03 -26.21
C LYS A 96 -29.22 11.57 -27.11
N ILE A 97 -28.07 10.93 -27.12
CA ILE A 97 -27.00 11.28 -28.04
C ILE A 97 -27.42 10.87 -29.46
N LYS A 98 -27.58 11.88 -30.33
CA LYS A 98 -28.02 11.65 -31.73
C LYS A 98 -26.92 11.09 -32.64
N LYS A 99 -25.65 11.55 -32.43
CA LYS A 99 -24.53 11.07 -33.22
C LYS A 99 -24.13 9.66 -32.78
N LYS A 100 -24.57 8.64 -33.53
CA LYS A 100 -24.36 7.23 -33.19
C LYS A 100 -22.89 6.87 -32.90
N ILE A 101 -21.96 7.34 -33.71
CA ILE A 101 -20.53 7.04 -33.55
C ILE A 101 -20.01 7.65 -32.22
N TRP A 102 -20.32 8.91 -31.94
CA TRP A 102 -19.89 9.58 -30.71
C TRP A 102 -20.48 8.91 -29.45
N LYS A 103 -21.74 8.46 -29.53
CA LYS A 103 -22.39 7.66 -28.49
C LYS A 103 -21.64 6.38 -28.21
N ILE A 104 -21.34 5.59 -29.25
CA ILE A 104 -20.64 4.29 -29.12
C ILE A 104 -19.24 4.48 -28.55
N ILE A 105 -18.48 5.49 -29.02
CA ILE A 105 -17.13 5.77 -28.54
C ILE A 105 -17.15 6.10 -27.05
N ASN A 106 -18.03 7.01 -26.61
CA ASN A 106 -18.09 7.37 -25.19
C ASN A 106 -18.59 6.23 -24.30
N PHE A 107 -19.52 5.42 -24.79
CA PHE A 107 -19.96 4.22 -24.07
C PHE A 107 -18.78 3.28 -23.84
N ILE A 108 -18.02 2.95 -24.89
CA ILE A 108 -16.87 2.04 -24.78
C ILE A 108 -15.78 2.64 -23.87
N ILE A 109 -15.44 3.91 -24.02
CA ILE A 109 -14.41 4.56 -23.20
C ILE A 109 -14.83 4.59 -21.74
N GLY A 110 -16.08 4.99 -21.43
CA GLY A 110 -16.57 5.08 -20.06
C GLY A 110 -16.58 3.71 -19.36
N ASP A 111 -17.09 2.69 -20.02
CA ASP A 111 -17.12 1.32 -19.48
C ASP A 111 -15.71 0.75 -19.32
N LEU A 112 -14.80 1.02 -20.26
CA LEU A 112 -13.40 0.60 -20.16
C LEU A 112 -12.69 1.22 -18.97
N ILE A 113 -12.85 2.55 -18.76
CA ILE A 113 -12.27 3.25 -17.61
C ILE A 113 -12.85 2.68 -16.30
N MET A 114 -14.16 2.43 -16.24
CA MET A 114 -14.81 1.79 -15.10
C MET A 114 -14.22 0.40 -14.83
N LEU A 115 -14.08 -0.44 -15.85
CA LEU A 115 -13.53 -1.78 -15.71
C LEU A 115 -12.06 -1.77 -15.24
N ILE A 116 -11.23 -0.86 -15.75
CA ILE A 116 -9.84 -0.69 -15.32
C ILE A 116 -9.81 -0.26 -13.84
N THR A 117 -10.67 0.67 -13.45
CA THR A 117 -10.77 1.14 -12.05
C THR A 117 -11.23 0.02 -11.13
N LEU A 118 -12.23 -0.76 -11.51
CA LEU A 118 -12.68 -1.94 -10.76
C LEU A 118 -11.58 -3.02 -10.67
N PHE A 119 -10.88 -3.28 -11.76
CA PHE A 119 -9.75 -4.23 -11.75
C PHE A 119 -8.65 -3.79 -10.79
N SER A 120 -8.24 -2.51 -10.84
CA SER A 120 -7.24 -1.97 -9.91
C SER A 120 -7.72 -2.01 -8.47
N TYR A 121 -9.00 -1.72 -8.20
CA TYR A 121 -9.64 -1.84 -6.90
C TYR A 121 -9.54 -3.27 -6.34
N PHE A 122 -10.00 -4.26 -7.10
CA PHE A 122 -9.94 -5.66 -6.68
C PHE A 122 -8.51 -6.17 -6.50
N ASN A 123 -7.56 -5.66 -7.29
CA ASN A 123 -6.15 -5.99 -7.12
C ASN A 123 -5.61 -5.53 -5.76
N VAL A 124 -6.03 -4.36 -5.26
CA VAL A 124 -5.66 -3.92 -3.89
C VAL A 124 -6.38 -4.75 -2.82
N VAL A 125 -7.69 -4.97 -3.00
CA VAL A 125 -8.52 -5.73 -2.05
C VAL A 125 -7.97 -7.13 -1.79
N THR A 126 -7.55 -7.81 -2.85
CA THR A 126 -7.11 -9.22 -2.78
C THR A 126 -5.62 -9.40 -2.51
N SER A 127 -4.81 -8.33 -2.63
CA SER A 127 -3.37 -8.44 -2.43
C SER A 127 -2.98 -8.47 -0.96
N SER A 128 -1.94 -9.24 -0.63
CA SER A 128 -1.33 -9.22 0.70
C SER A 128 -0.67 -7.87 0.97
N PRO A 129 -0.90 -7.25 2.13
CA PRO A 129 -0.19 -6.04 2.53
C PRO A 129 1.26 -6.32 3.01
N GLY A 130 1.62 -7.60 3.17
CA GLY A 130 2.86 -8.04 3.82
C GLY A 130 2.65 -8.31 5.30
N TYR A 131 2.36 -9.56 5.63
CA TYR A 131 2.22 -9.98 7.02
C TYR A 131 3.57 -10.39 7.60
N GLU A 132 3.78 -10.13 8.90
CA GLU A 132 4.91 -10.66 9.64
C GLU A 132 4.83 -12.18 9.77
N ASP A 133 6.00 -12.83 9.82
CA ASP A 133 6.09 -14.27 10.06
C ASP A 133 5.75 -14.58 11.52
N LEU A 134 4.68 -15.31 11.74
CA LEU A 134 4.22 -15.72 13.07
C LEU A 134 4.91 -17.00 13.61
N ASN A 135 5.79 -17.63 12.83
CA ASN A 135 6.50 -18.83 13.27
C ASN A 135 7.62 -18.51 14.29
N LYS A 136 8.01 -17.24 14.38
CA LYS A 136 9.05 -16.77 15.31
C LYS A 136 8.47 -16.19 16.59
N LYS A 137 7.56 -16.92 17.22
CA LYS A 137 6.99 -16.50 18.51
C LYS A 137 8.04 -16.55 19.61
N ILE A 138 8.03 -15.50 20.44
CA ILE A 138 8.86 -15.39 21.64
C ILE A 138 8.01 -14.90 22.79
N THR A 139 8.43 -15.19 24.01
CA THR A 139 7.82 -14.63 25.21
C THR A 139 8.30 -13.19 25.47
N LYS A 140 7.58 -12.48 26.32
CA LYS A 140 7.99 -11.12 26.70
C LYS A 140 9.32 -11.09 27.46
N ASN A 141 9.56 -12.10 28.32
CA ASN A 141 10.80 -12.24 29.08
C ASN A 141 11.99 -12.43 28.13
N GLU A 142 11.87 -13.34 27.15
CA GLU A 142 12.90 -13.54 26.11
C GLU A 142 13.18 -12.26 25.31
N TYR A 143 12.13 -11.47 25.01
CA TYR A 143 12.31 -10.18 24.35
C TYR A 143 13.08 -9.20 25.21
N GLU A 144 12.80 -9.13 26.52
CA GLU A 144 13.49 -8.23 27.46
C GLU A 144 14.95 -8.64 27.64
N GLU A 145 15.26 -9.94 27.68
CA GLU A 145 16.62 -10.46 27.73
C GLU A 145 17.41 -10.17 26.44
N ILE A 146 16.79 -10.36 25.25
CA ILE A 146 17.44 -10.14 23.95
C ILE A 146 17.68 -8.65 23.71
N ASN A 147 16.73 -7.78 24.15
CA ASN A 147 16.72 -6.33 23.89
C ASN A 147 17.07 -5.99 22.42
N PRO A 148 16.29 -6.45 21.44
CA PRO A 148 16.68 -6.46 20.02
C PRO A 148 16.81 -5.05 19.45
N VAL A 149 17.96 -4.79 18.85
CA VAL A 149 18.27 -3.51 18.19
C VAL A 149 18.72 -3.75 16.75
N ILE A 150 18.44 -2.77 15.89
CA ILE A 150 18.93 -2.77 14.50
C ILE A 150 19.68 -1.47 14.25
N LYS A 151 20.85 -1.56 13.63
CA LYS A 151 21.65 -0.41 13.24
C LYS A 151 21.45 -0.12 11.76
N ILE A 152 21.06 1.10 11.43
CA ILE A 152 20.87 1.55 10.04
C ILE A 152 21.66 2.86 9.89
N LYS A 153 22.63 2.87 8.98
CA LYS A 153 23.62 3.97 8.88
C LYS A 153 24.25 4.24 10.25
N ASN A 154 24.16 5.44 10.76
CA ASN A 154 24.71 5.84 12.05
C ASN A 154 23.69 5.83 13.21
N SER A 155 22.47 5.31 12.96
CA SER A 155 21.38 5.31 13.93
C SER A 155 21.06 3.90 14.40
N THR A 156 20.76 3.75 15.68
CA THR A 156 20.36 2.47 16.28
C THR A 156 18.89 2.55 16.70
N PHE A 157 18.11 1.57 16.29
CA PHE A 157 16.68 1.51 16.58
C PHE A 157 16.36 0.25 17.37
N LYS A 158 15.59 0.39 18.46
CA LYS A 158 15.06 -0.74 19.19
C LYS A 158 13.86 -1.33 18.45
N LEU A 159 13.90 -2.64 18.17
CA LEU A 159 12.75 -3.36 17.59
C LEU A 159 11.70 -3.56 18.68
N LYS A 160 10.44 -3.35 18.33
CA LYS A 160 9.33 -3.39 19.30
C LYS A 160 8.71 -4.80 19.34
N TYR A 161 8.32 -5.24 20.52
CA TYR A 161 7.54 -6.46 20.73
C TYR A 161 6.05 -6.25 20.44
N CYS A 162 5.38 -7.26 19.90
CA CYS A 162 3.93 -7.28 19.77
C CYS A 162 3.34 -8.32 20.73
N GLU A 163 2.65 -7.87 21.77
CA GLU A 163 2.04 -8.75 22.77
C GLU A 163 0.95 -9.66 22.19
N THR A 164 0.16 -9.13 21.22
CA THR A 164 -0.91 -9.91 20.58
C THR A 164 -0.38 -11.02 19.68
N CYS A 165 0.66 -10.72 18.88
CA CYS A 165 1.24 -11.69 17.95
C CYS A 165 2.38 -12.48 18.57
N GLN A 166 2.92 -12.03 19.71
CA GLN A 166 4.04 -12.63 20.44
C GLN A 166 5.32 -12.72 19.60
N ILE A 167 5.63 -11.64 18.86
CA ILE A 167 6.79 -11.56 17.96
C ILE A 167 7.57 -10.26 18.15
N ILE A 168 8.86 -10.27 17.83
CA ILE A 168 9.63 -9.07 17.59
C ILE A 168 9.23 -8.54 16.21
N ARG A 169 8.75 -7.30 16.16
CA ARG A 169 8.34 -6.67 14.90
C ARG A 169 9.56 -6.13 14.16
N HIS A 170 9.59 -6.29 12.85
CA HIS A 170 10.54 -5.57 12.02
C HIS A 170 10.37 -4.05 12.18
N LEU A 171 11.41 -3.32 11.81
CA LEU A 171 11.32 -1.86 11.75
C LEU A 171 10.17 -1.45 10.82
N ARG A 172 9.40 -0.42 11.20
CA ARG A 172 8.22 0.07 10.47
C ARG A 172 7.06 -0.94 10.39
N SER A 173 7.12 -2.05 11.13
CA SER A 173 6.01 -2.98 11.24
C SER A 173 5.10 -2.61 12.40
N PHE A 174 3.77 -2.69 12.19
CA PHE A 174 2.78 -2.36 13.21
C PHE A 174 1.65 -3.39 13.25
N HIS A 175 1.14 -3.63 14.47
CA HIS A 175 -0.05 -4.46 14.64
C HIS A 175 -1.31 -3.70 14.22
N CYS A 176 -2.06 -4.28 13.32
CA CYS A 176 -3.37 -3.79 12.92
C CYS A 176 -4.47 -4.48 13.71
N LYS A 177 -5.22 -3.73 14.52
CA LYS A 177 -6.33 -4.28 15.32
C LYS A 177 -7.48 -4.86 14.48
N TYR A 178 -7.71 -4.31 13.27
CA TYR A 178 -8.76 -4.78 12.36
C TYR A 178 -8.38 -6.07 11.65
N CYS A 179 -7.13 -6.19 11.21
CA CYS A 179 -6.60 -7.40 10.58
C CYS A 179 -6.14 -8.44 11.60
N ASN A 180 -5.96 -8.04 12.87
CA ASN A 180 -5.39 -8.82 13.98
C ASN A 180 -4.03 -9.47 13.63
N LYS A 181 -3.21 -8.76 12.85
CA LYS A 181 -1.88 -9.19 12.39
C LYS A 181 -0.91 -8.02 12.35
N CYS A 182 0.39 -8.30 12.49
CA CYS A 182 1.44 -7.33 12.25
C CYS A 182 1.71 -7.21 10.74
N ILE A 183 1.84 -5.98 10.26
CA ILE A 183 1.98 -5.64 8.84
C ILE A 183 3.31 -4.95 8.62
N LEU A 184 4.11 -5.46 7.69
CA LEU A 184 5.40 -4.89 7.28
C LEU A 184 5.18 -3.52 6.62
N ARG A 185 5.98 -2.53 7.04
CA ARG A 185 5.90 -1.15 6.50
C ARG A 185 4.46 -0.67 6.40
N GLN A 186 3.70 -0.82 7.50
CA GLN A 186 2.29 -0.47 7.53
C GLN A 186 2.09 1.02 7.27
N ASP A 187 1.36 1.34 6.22
CA ASP A 187 0.93 2.70 5.92
C ASP A 187 -0.34 3.03 6.74
N HIS A 188 -1.42 2.33 6.47
CA HIS A 188 -2.67 2.44 7.21
C HIS A 188 -3.55 1.19 7.02
N HIS A 189 -4.64 1.08 7.79
CA HIS A 189 -5.75 0.19 7.48
C HIS A 189 -6.82 0.99 6.74
N CYS A 190 -7.19 0.55 5.54
CA CYS A 190 -8.12 1.25 4.68
C CYS A 190 -9.47 0.51 4.65
N ALA A 191 -10.48 1.12 5.28
CA ALA A 191 -11.84 0.57 5.31
C ALA A 191 -12.47 0.49 3.90
N TYR A 192 -12.12 1.41 3.01
CA TYR A 192 -12.67 1.46 1.65
C TYR A 192 -12.27 0.26 0.78
N VAL A 193 -11.08 -0.29 0.97
CA VAL A 193 -10.63 -1.52 0.31
C VAL A 193 -10.68 -2.73 1.26
N ASN A 194 -11.13 -2.54 2.49
CA ASN A 194 -11.19 -3.54 3.56
C ASN A 194 -9.88 -4.33 3.69
N ASN A 195 -8.75 -3.64 3.64
CA ASN A 195 -7.42 -4.22 3.72
C ASN A 195 -6.44 -3.23 4.34
N CYS A 196 -5.33 -3.73 4.91
CA CYS A 196 -4.20 -2.87 5.20
C CYS A 196 -3.43 -2.51 3.94
N ILE A 197 -2.87 -1.31 3.93
CA ILE A 197 -1.86 -0.88 2.98
C ILE A 197 -0.51 -0.99 3.67
N GLY A 198 0.41 -1.74 3.04
CA GLY A 198 1.72 -2.06 3.58
C GLY A 198 2.74 -2.34 2.47
N LYS A 199 3.84 -3.02 2.82
CA LYS A 199 5.01 -3.20 1.94
C LYS A 199 4.65 -3.73 0.53
N TYR A 200 3.74 -4.71 0.41
CA TYR A 200 3.55 -5.43 -0.86
C TYR A 200 2.34 -4.98 -1.69
N ASN A 201 1.54 -4.04 -1.19
CA ASN A 201 0.38 -3.54 -1.93
C ASN A 201 0.29 -2.01 -2.02
N HIS A 202 1.29 -1.25 -1.53
CA HIS A 202 1.26 0.21 -1.56
C HIS A 202 1.26 0.76 -2.99
N LEU A 203 2.09 0.20 -3.89
CA LEU A 203 2.07 0.59 -5.30
C LEU A 203 0.73 0.29 -5.98
N LYS A 204 0.14 -0.88 -5.70
CA LYS A 204 -1.19 -1.24 -6.22
C LYS A 204 -2.25 -0.26 -5.76
N PHE A 205 -2.17 0.18 -4.50
CA PHE A 205 -3.04 1.20 -3.94
C PHE A 205 -2.87 2.55 -4.66
N LEU A 206 -1.63 2.98 -4.92
CA LEU A 206 -1.37 4.20 -5.68
C LEU A 206 -1.91 4.12 -7.11
N ILE A 207 -1.72 2.98 -7.80
CA ILE A 207 -2.29 2.77 -9.15
C ILE A 207 -3.82 2.87 -9.10
N PHE A 208 -4.45 2.30 -8.08
CA PHE A 208 -5.89 2.41 -7.88
C PHE A 208 -6.34 3.88 -7.71
N LEU A 209 -5.64 4.68 -6.89
CA LEU A 209 -5.95 6.11 -6.72
C LEU A 209 -5.85 6.87 -8.05
N ILE A 210 -4.81 6.62 -8.82
CA ILE A 210 -4.64 7.23 -10.17
C ILE A 210 -5.79 6.84 -11.11
N CYS A 211 -6.23 5.57 -11.08
CA CYS A 211 -7.38 5.14 -11.87
C CYS A 211 -8.67 5.87 -11.44
N VAL A 212 -8.86 6.11 -10.14
CA VAL A 212 -10.01 6.89 -9.62
C VAL A 212 -9.97 8.33 -10.11
N ASP A 213 -8.79 8.96 -10.11
CA ASP A 213 -8.63 10.32 -10.60
C ASP A 213 -9.01 10.43 -12.09
N PHE A 214 -8.54 9.52 -12.93
CA PHE A 214 -8.92 9.46 -14.34
C PHE A 214 -10.42 9.16 -14.55
N TYR A 215 -11.00 8.30 -13.70
CA TYR A 215 -12.42 8.02 -13.73
C TYR A 215 -13.27 9.28 -13.43
N CYS A 216 -12.92 10.02 -12.39
CA CYS A 216 -13.58 11.28 -12.04
C CYS A 216 -13.42 12.32 -13.16
N LEU A 217 -12.21 12.46 -13.69
CA LEU A 217 -11.91 13.40 -14.78
C LEU A 217 -12.74 13.08 -16.04
N TYR A 218 -12.86 11.81 -16.41
CA TYR A 218 -13.72 11.40 -17.52
C TYR A 218 -15.17 11.80 -17.28
N CYS A 219 -15.72 11.55 -16.09
CA CYS A 219 -17.10 11.92 -15.73
C CYS A 219 -17.32 13.43 -15.83
N ILE A 220 -16.38 14.25 -15.36
CA ILE A 220 -16.43 15.71 -15.43
C ILE A 220 -16.45 16.17 -16.89
N ILE A 221 -15.46 15.72 -17.70
CA ILE A 221 -15.36 16.09 -19.12
C ILE A 221 -16.61 15.70 -19.86
N PHE A 222 -17.12 14.50 -19.64
CA PHE A 222 -18.34 14.03 -20.31
C PHE A 222 -19.55 14.92 -19.98
N CYS A 223 -19.75 15.27 -18.71
CA CYS A 223 -20.85 16.12 -18.28
C CYS A 223 -20.77 17.54 -18.85
N ILE A 224 -19.55 18.06 -19.04
CA ILE A 224 -19.35 19.40 -19.66
C ILE A 224 -19.56 19.32 -21.18
N VAL A 225 -18.97 18.33 -21.86
CA VAL A 225 -18.96 18.26 -23.33
C VAL A 225 -20.32 17.90 -23.91
N LEU A 226 -21.10 17.05 -23.23
CA LEU A 226 -22.38 16.58 -23.75
C LEU A 226 -23.38 17.71 -24.07
N PRO A 227 -23.63 18.71 -23.21
CA PRO A 227 -24.53 19.81 -23.52
C PRO A 227 -24.09 20.68 -24.71
N PHE A 228 -22.79 20.78 -24.99
CA PHE A 228 -22.27 21.52 -26.15
C PHE A 228 -22.40 20.72 -27.46
N LYS A 229 -22.31 19.39 -27.40
CA LYS A 229 -22.43 18.53 -28.60
C LYS A 229 -23.88 18.29 -29.00
N GLU A 230 -24.80 18.28 -28.04
CA GLU A 230 -26.24 18.11 -28.26
C GLU A 230 -26.96 19.44 -28.05
N LYS A 231 -27.93 19.77 -28.94
CA LYS A 231 -28.76 20.97 -28.74
C LYS A 231 -29.52 20.87 -27.44
N LYS A 232 -29.54 21.92 -26.62
CA LYS A 232 -30.24 21.97 -25.32
C LYS A 232 -31.70 21.47 -25.41
N LYS A 233 -32.42 21.78 -26.53
CA LYS A 233 -33.79 21.32 -26.79
C LYS A 233 -33.92 19.79 -26.83
N ASN A 234 -32.84 19.06 -27.20
CA ASN A 234 -32.86 17.60 -27.28
C ASN A 234 -32.65 16.93 -25.94
N LEU A 235 -31.94 17.57 -25.03
CA LEU A 235 -31.62 17.02 -23.71
C LEU A 235 -32.79 17.10 -22.72
N GLY A 236 -33.58 18.15 -22.77
CA GLY A 236 -34.63 18.44 -21.79
C GLY A 236 -34.07 18.90 -20.43
N LEU A 237 -34.87 19.67 -19.70
CA LEU A 237 -34.46 20.31 -18.44
C LEU A 237 -33.98 19.29 -17.40
N GLY A 238 -34.73 18.21 -17.19
CA GLY A 238 -34.37 17.19 -16.18
C GLY A 238 -32.98 16.54 -16.38
N ARG A 239 -32.57 16.35 -17.65
CA ARG A 239 -31.20 15.84 -17.93
C ARG A 239 -30.12 16.86 -17.70
N ILE A 240 -30.39 18.12 -18.03
CA ILE A 240 -29.47 19.22 -17.75
C ILE A 240 -29.22 19.30 -16.24
N ILE A 241 -30.29 19.28 -15.43
CA ILE A 241 -30.17 19.25 -13.96
C ILE A 241 -29.39 18.04 -13.49
N TYR A 242 -29.69 16.84 -14.02
CA TYR A 242 -28.96 15.62 -13.71
C TYR A 242 -27.47 15.76 -14.00
N LEU A 243 -27.08 16.26 -15.18
CA LEU A 243 -25.67 16.43 -15.56
C LEU A 243 -24.95 17.46 -14.69
N ILE A 244 -25.65 18.55 -14.26
CA ILE A 244 -25.06 19.55 -13.37
C ILE A 244 -24.80 18.92 -11.99
N VAL A 245 -25.79 18.25 -11.38
CA VAL A 245 -25.64 17.61 -10.07
C VAL A 245 -24.56 16.55 -10.11
N PHE A 246 -24.55 15.74 -11.18
CA PHE A 246 -23.54 14.70 -11.35
C PHE A 246 -22.13 15.28 -11.54
N ALA A 247 -21.99 16.38 -12.32
CA ALA A 247 -20.71 17.07 -12.49
C ALA A 247 -20.20 17.64 -11.16
N LEU A 248 -21.05 18.28 -10.37
CA LEU A 248 -20.69 18.79 -9.05
C LEU A 248 -20.22 17.69 -8.11
N PHE A 249 -20.89 16.54 -8.12
CA PHE A 249 -20.46 15.36 -7.38
C PHE A 249 -19.09 14.85 -7.85
N ALA A 250 -18.89 14.68 -9.18
CA ALA A 250 -17.64 14.22 -9.73
C ALA A 250 -16.48 15.19 -9.47
N ILE A 251 -16.74 16.50 -9.51
CA ILE A 251 -15.76 17.55 -9.16
C ILE A 251 -15.38 17.45 -7.69
N SER A 252 -16.35 17.30 -6.77
CA SER A 252 -16.04 17.17 -5.34
C SER A 252 -15.17 15.94 -5.04
N MET A 253 -15.46 14.80 -5.68
CA MET A 253 -14.64 13.60 -5.58
C MET A 253 -13.25 13.82 -6.14
N PHE A 254 -13.12 14.45 -7.30
CA PHE A 254 -11.83 14.75 -7.94
C PHE A 254 -10.97 15.66 -7.06
N LEU A 255 -11.56 16.73 -6.51
CA LEU A 255 -10.85 17.67 -5.64
C LEU A 255 -10.37 17.04 -4.33
N THR A 256 -11.00 15.96 -3.86
CA THR A 256 -10.54 15.21 -2.69
C THR A 256 -9.52 14.14 -3.04
N MET A 257 -9.69 13.42 -4.17
CA MET A 257 -8.84 12.30 -4.54
C MET A 257 -7.49 12.74 -5.08
N VAL A 258 -7.42 13.77 -5.91
CA VAL A 258 -6.16 14.25 -6.50
C VAL A 258 -5.13 14.69 -5.44
N PRO A 259 -5.45 15.54 -4.45
CA PRO A 259 -4.51 15.85 -3.37
C PRO A 259 -4.08 14.62 -2.57
N PHE A 260 -5.01 13.66 -2.36
CA PHE A 260 -4.70 12.41 -1.67
C PHE A 260 -3.73 11.55 -2.48
N THR A 261 -3.91 11.42 -3.79
CA THR A 261 -2.97 10.75 -4.70
C THR A 261 -1.59 11.40 -4.66
N PHE A 262 -1.52 12.73 -4.75
CA PHE A 262 -0.25 13.47 -4.68
C PHE A 262 0.44 13.30 -3.32
N SER A 263 -0.31 13.25 -2.21
CA SER A 263 0.28 13.00 -0.90
C SER A 263 0.96 11.62 -0.83
N HIS A 264 0.37 10.58 -1.41
CA HIS A 264 0.99 9.26 -1.48
C HIS A 264 2.22 9.22 -2.40
N ILE A 265 2.19 9.92 -3.55
CA ILE A 265 3.36 10.09 -4.42
C ILE A 265 4.51 10.76 -3.64
N TYR A 266 4.22 11.83 -2.91
CA TYR A 266 5.20 12.51 -2.07
C TYR A 266 5.76 11.59 -0.99
N LEU A 267 4.90 10.91 -0.22
CA LEU A 267 5.32 10.02 0.86
C LEU A 267 6.22 8.88 0.36
N ILE A 268 5.90 8.27 -0.78
CA ILE A 268 6.76 7.28 -1.43
C ILE A 268 8.09 7.90 -1.82
N SER A 269 8.07 9.10 -2.42
CA SER A 269 9.28 9.78 -2.90
C SER A 269 10.27 10.13 -1.77
N VAL A 270 9.77 10.36 -0.55
CA VAL A 270 10.60 10.61 0.64
C VAL A 270 10.77 9.39 1.55
N ASN A 271 10.30 8.22 1.12
CA ASN A 271 10.29 6.96 1.86
C ASN A 271 9.61 7.02 3.22
N LYS A 272 8.48 7.72 3.30
CA LYS A 272 7.63 7.76 4.49
C LYS A 272 6.36 6.93 4.30
N THR A 273 5.74 6.55 5.39
CA THR A 273 4.35 6.07 5.42
C THR A 273 3.44 7.14 6.01
N THR A 274 2.15 7.11 5.68
CA THR A 274 1.13 7.99 6.27
C THR A 274 1.19 7.96 7.80
N ARG A 275 1.40 6.77 8.36
CA ARG A 275 1.49 6.58 9.81
C ARG A 275 2.70 7.29 10.41
N GLU A 276 3.86 7.21 9.77
CA GLU A 276 5.10 7.85 10.23
C GLU A 276 4.99 9.37 10.13
N ASP A 277 4.38 9.86 9.06
CA ASP A 277 4.16 11.29 8.85
C ASP A 277 3.25 11.89 9.94
N ILE A 278 2.10 11.24 10.20
CA ILE A 278 1.16 11.70 11.25
C ILE A 278 1.80 11.66 12.65
N LYS A 279 2.67 10.68 12.92
CA LYS A 279 3.28 10.49 14.25
C LYS A 279 4.60 11.22 14.43
N ASN A 280 5.10 11.91 13.41
CA ASN A 280 6.44 12.54 13.40
C ASN A 280 7.53 11.56 13.88
N GLU A 281 7.45 10.29 13.46
CA GLU A 281 8.46 9.30 13.83
C GLU A 281 9.80 9.62 13.15
N LEU A 282 10.90 9.58 13.93
CA LEU A 282 12.27 10.05 13.60
C LEU A 282 13.01 9.25 12.49
N TYR A 283 12.30 8.49 11.64
CA TYR A 283 12.96 7.71 10.59
C TYR A 283 13.35 8.52 9.34
N ASP A 284 12.93 9.78 9.26
CA ASP A 284 12.88 10.58 8.04
C ASP A 284 14.20 10.73 7.31
N ASN A 285 15.29 10.98 8.04
CA ASN A 285 16.60 11.22 7.41
C ASN A 285 17.43 9.95 7.22
N VAL A 286 17.10 8.89 7.97
CA VAL A 286 17.88 7.65 7.95
C VAL A 286 17.47 6.72 6.83
N LEU A 287 16.16 6.61 6.56
CA LEU A 287 15.59 5.68 5.58
C LEU A 287 15.41 6.31 4.18
N ASN A 288 15.56 7.61 4.06
CA ASN A 288 15.51 8.27 2.76
C ASN A 288 16.83 8.04 2.00
N ASN A 289 16.76 7.30 0.91
CA ASN A 289 17.89 6.97 0.03
C ASN A 289 17.85 7.75 -1.29
N GLY A 290 16.96 8.74 -1.39
CA GLY A 290 16.69 9.49 -2.62
C GLY A 290 15.51 8.92 -3.41
N CYS A 291 14.85 9.79 -4.16
CA CYS A 291 13.57 9.49 -4.81
C CYS A 291 13.57 8.18 -5.61
N CYS A 292 14.56 7.96 -6.49
CA CYS A 292 14.60 6.76 -7.33
C CYS A 292 14.75 5.46 -6.53
N GLU A 293 15.59 5.44 -5.50
CA GLU A 293 15.79 4.27 -4.64
C GLU A 293 14.55 4.03 -3.74
N ASN A 294 13.92 5.09 -3.25
CA ASN A 294 12.71 4.99 -2.46
C ASN A 294 11.55 4.35 -3.25
N TRP A 295 11.42 4.69 -4.53
CA TRP A 295 10.42 4.08 -5.42
C TRP A 295 10.69 2.59 -5.64
N LYS A 296 11.96 2.15 -5.75
CA LYS A 296 12.31 0.72 -5.88
C LYS A 296 11.88 -0.11 -4.67
N GLU A 297 11.79 0.47 -3.47
CA GLU A 297 11.29 -0.24 -2.29
C GLU A 297 9.79 -0.56 -2.35
N VAL A 298 9.04 0.15 -3.19
CA VAL A 298 7.57 0.03 -3.30
C VAL A 298 7.17 -0.69 -4.60
N CYS A 299 8.00 -0.63 -5.63
CA CYS A 299 7.84 -1.33 -6.90
C CYS A 299 8.39 -2.75 -6.85
#